data_3550a488de81ed268e819fe091cb2bc2
#
_entry.id   3550a488de81ed268e819fe091cb2bc2
#
_cell.length_a   1.000
_cell.length_b   1.000
_cell.length_c   1.000
_cell.angle_alpha   90.00
_cell.angle_beta   90.00
_cell.angle_gamma   90.00
#
_symmetry.space_group_name_H-M   'P 1'
#
loop_
_entity.id
_entity.type
_entity.pdbx_description
1 polymer ?
#
loop_
_entity_poly.entity_id
_entity_poly.type
_entity_poly.pdbx_seq_one_letter_code
_entity_poly.pdbx_strand_id
1 'polypeptide(L)'
;MGIKKGVSNEKGALTAVFATNLSKVMQELEMTYRDLSKASSLSLKAVYNYCSGENSPTLTSMETMASSMRVSVHALITPDASIDTLLSRRPDRAMAALSKLSAEQLREAVNYLEEMADS
;
A
#
# COMPACT_ATOMS: atom_id res chain seq x y z
N MET A 1 0.26 -26.65 -21.36
CA MET A 1 -0.85 -25.76 -21.01
C MET A 1 -0.72 -25.22 -19.62
N GLY A 2 -0.56 -26.06 -18.62
CA GLY A 2 -0.41 -25.61 -17.23
C GLY A 2 0.79 -24.73 -17.02
N ILE A 3 1.90 -25.02 -17.66
CA ILE A 3 3.13 -24.25 -17.51
C ILE A 3 2.92 -22.82 -18.02
N LYS A 4 2.29 -22.71 -19.18
CA LYS A 4 2.05 -21.41 -19.79
C LYS A 4 1.12 -20.56 -18.92
N LYS A 5 0.09 -21.20 -18.38
CA LYS A 5 -0.82 -20.53 -17.46
C LYS A 5 -0.12 -20.16 -16.16
N GLY A 6 0.78 -21.01 -15.70
CA GLY A 6 1.53 -20.75 -14.48
C GLY A 6 2.38 -19.50 -14.60
N VAL A 7 3.11 -19.35 -15.72
CA VAL A 7 3.94 -18.18 -15.96
C VAL A 7 3.10 -16.93 -16.05
N SER A 8 2.01 -16.98 -16.81
CA SER A 8 1.08 -15.85 -16.91
C SER A 8 0.45 -15.53 -15.56
N ASN A 9 0.11 -16.58 -14.80
CA ASN A 9 -0.54 -16.39 -13.51
C ASN A 9 0.38 -15.75 -12.48
N GLU A 10 1.67 -16.05 -12.52
CA GLU A 10 2.61 -15.41 -11.61
C GLU A 10 2.65 -13.91 -11.84
N LYS A 11 2.77 -13.50 -13.10
CA LYS A 11 2.76 -12.10 -13.47
C LYS A 11 1.40 -11.48 -13.17
N GLY A 12 0.32 -12.20 -13.51
CA GLY A 12 -1.02 -11.76 -13.23
C GLY A 12 -1.32 -11.74 -11.74
N ALA A 13 -0.73 -12.67 -10.97
CA ALA A 13 -0.94 -12.71 -9.54
C ALA A 13 -0.38 -11.48 -8.85
N LEU A 14 0.83 -11.04 -9.20
CA LEU A 14 1.41 -9.83 -8.63
C LEU A 14 0.61 -8.59 -9.00
N THR A 15 0.17 -8.51 -10.24
CA THR A 15 -0.68 -7.41 -10.70
C THR A 15 -1.99 -7.39 -9.90
N ALA A 16 -2.59 -8.56 -9.71
CA ALA A 16 -3.84 -8.68 -8.96
C ALA A 16 -3.65 -8.35 -7.49
N VAL A 17 -2.54 -8.77 -6.89
CA VAL A 17 -2.22 -8.45 -5.50
C VAL A 17 -2.09 -6.94 -5.33
N PHE A 18 -1.34 -6.30 -6.21
CA PHE A 18 -1.17 -4.85 -6.15
C PHE A 18 -2.52 -4.14 -6.29
N ALA A 19 -3.30 -4.53 -7.29
CA ALA A 19 -4.61 -3.91 -7.54
C ALA A 19 -5.54 -4.07 -6.34
N THR A 20 -5.57 -5.26 -5.76
CA THR A 20 -6.41 -5.54 -4.60
C THR A 20 -6.00 -4.70 -3.40
N ASN A 21 -4.70 -4.67 -3.12
CA ASN A 21 -4.19 -3.92 -1.97
C ASN A 21 -4.35 -2.42 -2.16
N LEU A 22 -4.09 -1.93 -3.38
CA LEU A 22 -4.29 -0.52 -3.71
C LEU A 22 -5.75 -0.12 -3.47
N SER A 23 -6.68 -0.94 -3.93
CA SER A 23 -8.11 -0.68 -3.75
C SER A 23 -8.50 -0.71 -2.28
N LYS A 24 -7.94 -1.63 -1.50
CA LYS A 24 -8.20 -1.69 -0.06
C LYS A 24 -7.76 -0.40 0.64
N VAL A 25 -6.56 0.07 0.31
CA VAL A 25 -6.04 1.31 0.92
C VAL A 25 -6.90 2.49 0.53
N MET A 26 -7.24 2.60 -0.76
CA MET A 26 -8.08 3.70 -1.23
C MET A 26 -9.44 3.69 -0.53
N GLN A 27 -10.05 2.53 -0.39
CA GLN A 27 -11.33 2.41 0.28
C GLN A 27 -11.23 2.83 1.74
N GLU A 28 -10.21 2.37 2.43
CA GLU A 28 -10.01 2.71 3.84
C GLU A 28 -9.75 4.21 4.03
N LEU A 29 -9.05 4.84 3.08
CA LEU A 29 -8.76 6.27 3.13
C LEU A 29 -9.85 7.12 2.48
N GLU A 30 -10.91 6.48 1.99
CA GLU A 30 -12.01 7.14 1.29
C GLU A 30 -11.52 7.99 0.12
N MET A 31 -10.53 7.46 -0.62
CA MET A 31 -9.97 8.11 -1.79
C MET A 31 -10.66 7.62 -3.06
N THR A 32 -10.98 8.55 -3.93
CA THR A 32 -11.47 8.21 -5.27
C THR A 32 -10.29 8.05 -6.21
N TYR A 33 -10.53 7.50 -7.39
CA TYR A 33 -9.51 7.42 -8.43
C TYR A 33 -8.97 8.80 -8.78
N ARG A 34 -9.85 9.79 -8.77
CA ARG A 34 -9.47 11.18 -9.06
C ARG A 34 -8.56 11.74 -7.97
N ASP A 35 -8.85 11.41 -6.72
CA ASP A 35 -8.02 11.84 -5.59
C ASP A 35 -6.60 11.28 -5.73
N LEU A 36 -6.49 9.99 -6.04
CA LEU A 36 -5.18 9.37 -6.21
C LEU A 36 -4.47 9.91 -7.45
N SER A 37 -5.21 10.14 -8.53
CA SER A 37 -4.66 10.74 -9.74
C SER A 37 -4.01 12.09 -9.43
N LYS A 38 -4.70 12.94 -8.70
CA LYS A 38 -4.19 14.26 -8.33
C LYS A 38 -2.97 14.16 -7.41
N ALA A 39 -3.04 13.28 -6.41
CA ALA A 39 -1.97 13.15 -5.44
C ALA A 39 -0.70 12.56 -6.05
N SER A 40 -0.85 11.64 -6.98
CA SER A 40 0.28 10.92 -7.59
C SER A 40 0.78 11.57 -8.88
N SER A 41 0.03 12.51 -9.43
CA SER A 41 0.29 13.10 -10.76
C SER A 41 0.21 12.10 -11.92
N LEU A 42 -0.39 10.95 -11.68
CA LEU A 42 -0.68 9.97 -12.73
C LEU A 42 -2.04 10.30 -13.35
N SER A 43 -2.23 9.90 -14.60
CA SER A 43 -3.52 10.14 -15.26
C SER A 43 -4.63 9.33 -14.59
N LEU A 44 -5.85 9.83 -14.69
CA LEU A 44 -7.01 9.13 -14.13
C LEU A 44 -7.15 7.74 -14.74
N LYS A 45 -6.91 7.64 -16.05
CA LYS A 45 -6.98 6.36 -16.77
C LYS A 45 -5.93 5.38 -16.24
N ALA A 46 -4.71 5.85 -16.01
CA ALA A 46 -3.65 5.01 -15.49
C ALA A 46 -4.02 4.49 -14.09
N VAL A 47 -4.50 5.37 -13.22
CA VAL A 47 -4.93 4.96 -11.87
C VAL A 47 -6.03 3.91 -11.95
N TYR A 48 -7.04 4.15 -12.78
CA TYR A 48 -8.12 3.20 -12.96
C TYR A 48 -7.60 1.84 -13.42
N ASN A 49 -6.73 1.83 -14.42
CA ASN A 49 -6.19 0.58 -14.96
C ASN A 49 -5.34 -0.17 -13.94
N TYR A 50 -4.62 0.54 -13.09
CA TYR A 50 -3.85 -0.10 -12.03
C TYR A 50 -4.76 -0.67 -10.95
N CYS A 51 -5.81 0.04 -10.58
CA CYS A 51 -6.75 -0.42 -9.56
C CYS A 51 -7.59 -1.60 -10.02
N SER A 52 -7.89 -1.66 -11.32
CA SER A 52 -8.68 -2.75 -11.89
C SER A 52 -7.83 -3.98 -12.24
N GLY A 53 -6.51 -3.84 -12.21
CA GLY A 53 -5.61 -4.94 -12.55
C GLY A 53 -5.41 -5.15 -14.04
N GLU A 54 -5.89 -4.22 -14.87
CA GLU A 54 -5.72 -4.33 -16.32
C GLU A 54 -4.28 -4.12 -16.76
N ASN A 55 -3.57 -3.23 -16.08
CA ASN A 55 -2.18 -2.93 -16.40
C ASN A 55 -1.30 -3.18 -15.20
N SER A 56 -0.11 -3.72 -15.46
CA SER A 56 0.92 -3.84 -14.42
C SER A 56 1.63 -2.50 -14.30
N PRO A 57 1.65 -1.90 -13.11
CA PRO A 57 2.37 -0.64 -12.94
C PRO A 57 3.88 -0.84 -13.00
N THR A 58 4.59 0.20 -13.41
CA THR A 58 6.04 0.23 -13.29
C THR A 58 6.39 0.42 -11.82
N LEU A 59 7.63 0.10 -11.46
CA LEU A 59 8.10 0.34 -10.11
C LEU A 59 7.94 1.82 -9.72
N THR A 60 8.28 2.72 -10.64
CA THR A 60 8.12 4.16 -10.40
C THR A 60 6.67 4.53 -10.12
N SER A 61 5.72 3.99 -10.88
CA SER A 61 4.31 4.25 -10.65
C SER A 61 3.85 3.71 -9.30
N MET A 62 4.32 2.52 -8.93
CA MET A 62 4.01 1.94 -7.62
C MET A 62 4.53 2.82 -6.49
N GLU A 63 5.78 3.28 -6.61
CA GLU A 63 6.39 4.15 -5.61
C GLU A 63 5.63 5.47 -5.49
N THR A 64 5.24 6.04 -6.61
CA THR A 64 4.51 7.30 -6.63
C THR A 64 3.15 7.17 -5.93
N MET A 65 2.42 6.11 -6.26
CA MET A 65 1.12 5.88 -5.63
C MET A 65 1.26 5.56 -4.13
N ALA A 66 2.25 4.74 -3.79
CA ALA A 66 2.50 4.38 -2.40
C ALA A 66 2.85 5.61 -1.57
N SER A 67 3.74 6.47 -2.09
CA SER A 67 4.10 7.71 -1.42
C SER A 67 2.90 8.63 -1.23
N SER A 68 2.04 8.71 -2.24
CA SER A 68 0.84 9.54 -2.18
C SER A 68 -0.09 9.14 -1.05
N MET A 69 -0.12 7.86 -0.75
CA MET A 69 -0.98 7.31 0.30
C MET A 69 -0.24 7.05 1.60
N ARG A 70 1.06 7.33 1.63
CA ARG A 70 1.93 7.08 2.79
C ARG A 70 1.93 5.62 3.23
N VAL A 71 2.01 4.74 2.24
CA VAL A 71 2.13 3.30 2.47
C VAL A 71 3.39 2.81 1.80
N SER A 72 3.84 1.59 2.11
CA SER A 72 5.02 1.05 1.47
C SER A 72 4.66 0.24 0.22
N VAL A 73 5.54 0.28 -0.77
CA VAL A 73 5.38 -0.58 -1.95
C VAL A 73 5.40 -2.05 -1.53
N HIS A 74 6.27 -2.39 -0.58
CA HIS A 74 6.37 -3.75 -0.09
C HIS A 74 5.02 -4.26 0.42
N ALA A 75 4.31 -3.45 1.21
CA ALA A 75 2.99 -3.83 1.71
C ALA A 75 1.99 -4.02 0.57
N LEU A 76 2.04 -3.15 -0.43
CA LEU A 76 1.11 -3.21 -1.56
C LEU A 76 1.30 -4.46 -2.43
N ILE A 77 2.48 -5.06 -2.41
CA ILE A 77 2.75 -6.28 -3.18
C ILE A 77 2.77 -7.55 -2.31
N THR A 78 2.37 -7.42 -1.04
CA THR A 78 2.28 -8.57 -0.14
C THR A 78 0.89 -9.21 -0.27
N PRO A 79 0.81 -10.49 -0.66
CA PRO A 79 -0.47 -11.17 -0.78
C PRO A 79 -1.22 -11.18 0.55
N ASP A 80 -2.52 -11.00 0.49
CA ASP A 80 -3.41 -11.05 1.65
C ASP A 80 -3.02 -10.11 2.79
N ALA A 81 -2.38 -8.97 2.46
CA ALA A 81 -2.02 -7.99 3.47
C ALA A 81 -3.26 -7.46 4.17
N SER A 82 -3.20 -7.37 5.49
CA SER A 82 -4.29 -6.80 6.26
C SER A 82 -4.28 -5.27 6.15
N ILE A 83 -5.41 -4.66 6.44
CA ILE A 83 -5.49 -3.20 6.44
C ILE A 83 -4.46 -2.60 7.41
N ASP A 84 -4.29 -3.20 8.57
CA ASP A 84 -3.31 -2.72 9.55
C ASP A 84 -1.89 -2.76 9.00
N THR A 85 -1.55 -3.84 8.29
CA THR A 85 -0.24 -3.95 7.64
C THR A 85 -0.08 -2.90 6.55
N LEU A 86 -1.10 -2.73 5.71
CA LEU A 86 -1.05 -1.78 4.61
C LEU A 86 -0.88 -0.35 5.10
N LEU A 87 -1.52 0.01 6.20
CA LEU A 87 -1.52 1.37 6.72
C LEU A 87 -0.53 1.61 7.85
N SER A 88 0.37 0.64 8.12
CA SER A 88 1.27 0.72 9.27
C SER A 88 2.21 1.92 9.25
N ARG A 89 2.51 2.46 8.07
CA ARG A 89 3.41 3.61 7.94
C ARG A 89 2.70 4.95 8.07
N ARG A 90 1.38 4.96 8.11
CA ARG A 90 0.65 6.21 8.22
C ARG A 90 0.63 6.66 9.68
N PRO A 91 0.90 7.96 9.93
CA PRO A 91 0.97 8.46 11.31
C PRO A 91 -0.30 8.22 12.12
N ASP A 92 -1.47 8.39 11.50
CA ASP A 92 -2.74 8.18 12.17
C ASP A 92 -2.92 6.72 12.61
N ARG A 93 -2.48 5.77 11.79
CA ARG A 93 -2.56 4.35 12.15
C ARG A 93 -1.52 3.97 13.18
N ALA A 94 -0.32 4.56 13.08
CA ALA A 94 0.72 4.33 14.08
C ALA A 94 0.25 4.78 15.45
N MET A 95 -0.39 5.96 15.53
CA MET A 95 -0.93 6.47 16.79
C MET A 95 -2.03 5.58 17.33
N ALA A 96 -2.92 5.10 16.46
CA ALA A 96 -3.99 4.18 16.87
C ALA A 96 -3.43 2.89 17.42
N ALA A 97 -2.39 2.34 16.80
CA ALA A 97 -1.74 1.13 17.28
C ALA A 97 -1.07 1.37 18.64
N LEU A 98 -0.40 2.52 18.79
CA LEU A 98 0.25 2.86 20.03
C LEU A 98 -0.73 2.99 21.20
N SER A 99 -1.93 3.49 20.92
CA SER A 99 -2.94 3.69 21.98
C SER A 99 -3.43 2.37 22.60
N LYS A 100 -3.17 1.24 21.95
CA LYS A 100 -3.57 -0.07 22.44
C LYS A 100 -2.49 -0.73 23.30
N LEU A 101 -1.34 -0.11 23.43
CA LEU A 101 -0.21 -0.66 24.16
C LEU A 101 -0.24 -0.25 25.63
N SER A 102 0.39 -1.07 26.47
CA SER A 102 0.60 -0.67 27.86
C SER A 102 1.57 0.50 27.92
N ALA A 103 1.62 1.19 29.06
CA ALA A 103 2.51 2.33 29.22
C ALA A 103 3.97 1.98 28.89
N GLU A 104 4.40 0.80 29.32
CA GLU A 104 5.76 0.34 29.08
C GLU A 104 5.99 0.04 27.60
N GLN A 105 5.06 -0.70 26.99
CA GLN A 105 5.15 -1.00 25.58
C GLN A 105 5.09 0.27 24.72
N LEU A 106 4.27 1.22 25.15
CA LEU A 106 4.15 2.50 24.45
C LEU A 106 5.47 3.25 24.49
N ARG A 107 6.14 3.26 25.62
CA ARG A 107 7.42 3.94 25.76
C ARG A 107 8.47 3.33 24.83
N GLU A 108 8.55 2.00 24.80
CA GLU A 108 9.48 1.31 23.93
C GLU A 108 9.19 1.58 22.46
N ALA A 109 7.92 1.60 22.08
CA ALA A 109 7.52 1.87 20.70
C ALA A 109 7.88 3.29 20.29
N VAL A 110 7.67 4.26 21.19
CA VAL A 110 8.01 5.66 20.90
C VAL A 110 9.53 5.81 20.72
N ASN A 111 10.32 5.18 21.58
CA ASN A 111 11.78 5.21 21.46
C ASN A 111 12.23 4.62 20.13
N TYR A 112 11.63 3.51 19.73
CA TYR A 112 11.95 2.88 18.46
C TYR A 112 11.64 3.79 17.28
N LEU A 113 10.50 4.46 17.31
CA LEU A 113 10.11 5.38 16.25
C LEU A 113 11.02 6.59 16.19
N GLU A 114 11.45 7.10 17.35
CA GLU A 114 12.39 8.22 17.40
C GLU A 114 13.74 7.85 16.80
N GLU A 115 14.23 6.64 17.10
CA GLU A 115 15.47 6.16 16.51
C GLU A 115 15.36 6.05 15.00
N MET A 116 14.23 5.57 14.48
CA MET A 116 13.99 5.49 13.05
C MET A 116 13.95 6.87 12.40
N ALA A 117 13.38 7.83 13.08
CA ALA A 117 13.30 9.20 12.55
C ALA A 117 14.67 9.86 12.45
N ASP A 118 15.56 9.53 13.37
CA ASP A 118 16.92 10.07 13.39
C ASP A 118 17.84 9.38 12.38
N SER A 119 17.43 8.25 11.84
CA SER A 119 18.20 7.52 10.85
C SER A 119 18.04 8.14 9.47
#